data_33de8790ea25260cd128a5119061afd5
#
_entry.id   33de8790ea25260cd128a5119061afd5
#
_cell.length_a   1.000
_cell.length_b   1.000
_cell.length_c   1.000
_cell.angle_alpha   90.00
_cell.angle_beta   90.00
_cell.angle_gamma   90.00
#
_symmetry.space_group_name_H-M   'P 1'
#
loop_
_entity.id
_entity.type
_entity.pdbx_description
1 polymer ?
#
loop_
_entity_poly.entity_id
_entity_poly.type
_entity_poly.pdbx_seq_one_letter_code
_entity_poly.pdbx_strand_id
1 'polypeptide(L)'
;MEKIINYFDDETRLEGIFFPCEENENAPVVLVVPTYAGRDQFTIDKAKSMNALGYSGFAVDMYGEAKIGETPEENMELMNNVISDRPMLQKRMLLAIEAAKAEAGVNNSKIAGIGFCFGGLCVLDTARTGIDIAGVVSFHGIFNKPGNTDGNKIKAKVLVLHGNDDPMVPHSDVNGLANELTQAEADWQIHAYGSTSHAFTNKEANSPEMGMAYNPDADRRSWKSMTDFLKEVIG
;
A
#
# COMPACT_ATOMS: atom_id res chain seq x y z
N MET A 1 8.75 19.47 8.80
CA MET A 1 7.85 19.22 9.97
C MET A 1 6.61 18.47 9.48
N GLU A 2 6.18 17.41 10.16
CA GLU A 2 4.99 16.63 9.79
C GLU A 2 3.71 17.46 9.87
N LYS A 3 2.71 17.11 9.02
CA LYS A 3 1.41 17.79 8.97
C LYS A 3 0.30 16.75 9.04
N ILE A 4 -0.72 17.00 9.85
CA ILE A 4 -1.97 16.24 9.83
C ILE A 4 -2.84 16.79 8.71
N ILE A 5 -3.29 15.91 7.82
CA ILE A 5 -4.14 16.23 6.68
C ILE A 5 -5.49 15.54 6.87
N ASN A 6 -6.54 16.35 6.98
CA ASN A 6 -7.91 15.87 7.04
C ASN A 6 -8.53 15.87 5.63
N TYR A 7 -9.14 14.76 5.27
CA TYR A 7 -9.96 14.60 4.06
C TYR A 7 -11.21 13.80 4.41
N PHE A 8 -12.22 13.76 3.54
CA PHE A 8 -13.54 13.28 3.95
C PHE A 8 -14.12 12.29 2.95
N ASP A 9 -14.56 11.15 3.47
CA ASP A 9 -15.42 10.20 2.79
C ASP A 9 -16.85 10.42 3.31
N ASP A 10 -17.60 11.27 2.62
CA ASP A 10 -18.87 11.83 3.05
C ASP A 10 -18.75 12.48 4.44
N GLU A 11 -19.40 11.95 5.48
CA GLU A 11 -19.31 12.44 6.86
C GLU A 11 -18.13 11.86 7.65
N THR A 12 -17.47 10.83 7.12
CA THR A 12 -16.32 10.20 7.77
C THR A 12 -15.06 11.02 7.52
N ARG A 13 -14.50 11.60 8.59
CA ARG A 13 -13.19 12.25 8.52
C ARG A 13 -12.09 11.20 8.44
N LEU A 14 -11.24 11.31 7.45
CA LEU A 14 -10.02 10.54 7.32
C LEU A 14 -8.84 11.45 7.71
N GLU A 15 -7.90 10.93 8.51
CA GLU A 15 -6.79 11.71 9.04
C GLU A 15 -5.45 11.07 8.65
N GLY A 16 -4.82 11.59 7.60
CA GLY A 16 -3.48 11.20 7.18
C GLY A 16 -2.38 12.02 7.86
N ILE A 17 -1.13 11.51 7.83
CA ILE A 17 0.05 12.28 8.24
C ILE A 17 0.98 12.43 7.05
N PHE A 18 1.24 13.69 6.69
CA PHE A 18 2.15 14.05 5.61
C PHE A 18 3.53 14.42 6.17
N PHE A 19 4.57 13.80 5.63
CA PHE A 19 5.97 14.05 5.93
C PHE A 19 6.63 14.70 4.70
N PRO A 20 6.71 16.02 4.63
CA PRO A 20 7.35 16.70 3.51
C PRO A 20 8.84 16.36 3.44
N CYS A 21 9.36 16.17 2.25
CA CYS A 21 10.80 16.11 2.04
C CYS A 21 11.39 17.52 2.12
N GLU A 22 12.12 17.82 3.18
CA GLU A 22 12.64 19.17 3.44
C GLU A 22 13.73 19.59 2.44
N GLU A 23 14.41 18.63 1.82
CA GLU A 23 15.47 18.87 0.85
C GLU A 23 14.94 19.19 -0.57
N ASN A 24 13.66 18.93 -0.85
CA ASN A 24 13.05 19.12 -2.14
C ASN A 24 11.57 19.51 -2.01
N GLU A 25 11.25 20.79 -2.19
CA GLU A 25 9.87 21.32 -2.10
C GLU A 25 8.91 20.70 -3.13
N ASN A 26 9.44 20.16 -4.23
CA ASN A 26 8.67 19.48 -5.28
C ASN A 26 8.89 17.96 -5.26
N ALA A 27 9.24 17.39 -4.11
CA ALA A 27 9.48 15.96 -4.00
C ALA A 27 8.25 15.15 -4.44
N PRO A 28 8.45 14.05 -5.17
CA PRO A 28 7.38 13.09 -5.41
C PRO A 28 6.79 12.59 -4.11
N VAL A 29 5.51 12.16 -4.14
CA VAL A 29 4.82 11.68 -2.95
C VAL A 29 4.63 10.16 -3.02
N VAL A 30 4.93 9.50 -1.91
CA VAL A 30 4.64 8.08 -1.70
C VAL A 30 3.58 7.94 -0.62
N LEU A 31 2.38 7.47 -1.02
CA LEU A 31 1.36 7.05 -0.08
C LEU A 31 1.80 5.74 0.58
N VAL A 32 1.69 5.66 1.91
CA VAL A 32 1.98 4.46 2.69
C VAL A 32 0.69 3.96 3.31
N VAL A 33 0.20 2.83 2.80
CA VAL A 33 -1.08 2.26 3.17
C VAL A 33 -0.89 1.20 4.25
N PRO A 34 -1.64 1.28 5.36
CA PRO A 34 -1.41 0.50 6.55
C PRO A 34 -1.68 -1.00 6.38
N THR A 35 -1.17 -1.78 7.33
CA THR A 35 -1.62 -3.14 7.61
C THR A 35 -3.04 -3.13 8.20
N TYR A 36 -3.55 -4.29 8.61
CA TYR A 36 -4.82 -4.40 9.34
C TYR A 36 -4.84 -3.61 10.67
N ALA A 37 -3.68 -3.22 11.19
CA ALA A 37 -3.57 -2.41 12.41
C ALA A 37 -3.95 -0.93 12.21
N GLY A 38 -4.28 -0.52 10.98
CA GLY A 38 -4.58 0.87 10.68
C GLY A 38 -3.33 1.75 10.63
N ARG A 39 -3.50 3.08 10.74
CA ARG A 39 -2.40 4.05 10.69
C ARG A 39 -1.60 4.07 12.00
N ASP A 40 -1.02 2.93 12.32
CA ASP A 40 -0.19 2.70 13.50
C ASP A 40 1.24 3.28 13.34
N GLN A 41 2.06 3.06 14.37
CA GLN A 41 3.44 3.54 14.38
C GLN A 41 4.29 2.93 13.25
N PHE A 42 4.03 1.67 12.87
CA PHE A 42 4.71 1.03 11.74
C PHE A 42 4.45 1.81 10.42
N THR A 43 3.20 2.13 10.15
CA THR A 43 2.79 2.91 8.97
C THR A 43 3.39 4.31 8.97
N ILE A 44 3.38 4.98 10.13
CA ILE A 44 3.96 6.30 10.33
C ILE A 44 5.46 6.29 10.07
N ASP A 45 6.18 5.33 10.64
CA ASP A 45 7.64 5.19 10.46
C ASP A 45 8.01 4.89 9.01
N LYS A 46 7.24 4.05 8.32
CA LYS A 46 7.43 3.79 6.89
C LYS A 46 7.20 5.04 6.04
N ALA A 47 6.16 5.84 6.33
CA ALA A 47 5.91 7.10 5.63
C ALA A 47 7.06 8.11 5.88
N LYS A 48 7.50 8.26 7.12
CA LYS A 48 8.62 9.12 7.46
C LYS A 48 9.92 8.68 6.77
N SER A 49 10.14 7.37 6.62
CA SER A 49 11.35 6.84 5.97
C SER A 49 11.47 7.18 4.49
N MET A 50 10.39 7.59 3.82
CA MET A 50 10.42 8.03 2.43
C MET A 50 11.28 9.28 2.23
N ASN A 51 11.42 10.13 3.27
CA ASN A 51 12.27 11.33 3.20
C ASN A 51 13.74 10.97 2.96
N ALA A 52 14.25 9.88 3.56
CA ALA A 52 15.61 9.41 3.34
C ALA A 52 15.87 8.93 1.90
N LEU A 53 14.80 8.68 1.12
CA LEU A 53 14.85 8.31 -0.29
C LEU A 53 14.62 9.51 -1.22
N GLY A 54 14.42 10.71 -0.66
CA GLY A 54 14.14 11.93 -1.43
C GLY A 54 12.67 12.15 -1.80
N TYR A 55 11.74 11.43 -1.17
CA TYR A 55 10.30 11.53 -1.40
C TYR A 55 9.58 12.11 -0.18
N SER A 56 8.46 12.81 -0.40
CA SER A 56 7.50 13.06 0.67
C SER A 56 6.71 11.80 0.95
N GLY A 57 6.45 11.51 2.24
CA GLY A 57 5.65 10.36 2.64
C GLY A 57 4.27 10.76 3.14
N PHE A 58 3.23 9.97 2.83
CA PHE A 58 1.88 10.19 3.33
C PHE A 58 1.31 8.92 3.95
N ALA A 59 1.24 8.87 5.29
CA ALA A 59 0.61 7.78 6.03
C ALA A 59 -0.91 7.89 5.91
N VAL A 60 -1.53 6.92 5.23
CA VAL A 60 -2.96 6.94 4.88
C VAL A 60 -3.82 6.41 6.03
N ASP A 61 -4.96 7.05 6.29
CA ASP A 61 -6.02 6.51 7.14
C ASP A 61 -7.08 5.81 6.29
N MET A 62 -7.26 4.52 6.54
CA MET A 62 -8.26 3.71 5.83
C MET A 62 -9.54 3.48 6.65
N TYR A 63 -9.51 3.72 7.97
CA TYR A 63 -10.63 3.40 8.88
C TYR A 63 -11.48 4.60 9.25
N GLY A 64 -10.92 5.80 9.14
CA GLY A 64 -11.53 7.04 9.60
C GLY A 64 -11.10 7.40 11.03
N GLU A 65 -10.96 8.71 11.27
CA GLU A 65 -10.58 9.30 12.55
C GLU A 65 -9.29 8.72 13.15
N ALA A 66 -8.39 8.23 12.29
CA ALA A 66 -7.16 7.55 12.65
C ALA A 66 -7.39 6.37 13.62
N LYS A 67 -8.51 5.67 13.50
CA LYS A 67 -8.86 4.55 14.39
C LYS A 67 -7.83 3.45 14.33
N ILE A 68 -7.51 2.94 15.51
CA ILE A 68 -6.70 1.74 15.74
C ILE A 68 -7.45 0.93 16.79
N GLY A 69 -7.64 -0.36 16.57
CA GLY A 69 -8.22 -1.24 17.58
C GLY A 69 -7.27 -1.46 18.75
N GLU A 70 -7.85 -1.68 19.93
CA GLU A 70 -7.07 -2.00 21.14
C GLU A 70 -6.60 -3.47 21.15
N THR A 71 -7.27 -4.32 20.34
CA THR A 71 -6.95 -5.74 20.20
C THR A 71 -6.79 -6.16 18.73
N PRO A 72 -6.14 -7.30 18.44
CA PRO A 72 -6.06 -7.85 17.08
C PRO A 72 -7.45 -8.11 16.48
N GLU A 73 -8.43 -8.53 17.30
CA GLU A 73 -9.81 -8.81 16.86
C GLU A 73 -10.51 -7.53 16.41
N GLU A 74 -10.37 -6.43 17.15
CA GLU A 74 -10.92 -5.12 16.78
C GLU A 74 -10.28 -4.58 15.49
N ASN A 75 -8.96 -4.72 15.33
CA ASN A 75 -8.29 -4.37 14.10
C ASN A 75 -8.79 -5.21 12.91
N MET A 76 -9.04 -6.51 13.13
CA MET A 76 -9.61 -7.40 12.12
C MET A 76 -11.03 -6.96 11.73
N GLU A 77 -11.85 -6.53 12.68
CA GLU A 77 -13.20 -6.02 12.42
C GLU A 77 -13.14 -4.72 11.60
N LEU A 78 -12.29 -3.76 11.99
CA LEU A 78 -12.08 -2.51 11.24
C LEU A 78 -11.66 -2.80 9.78
N MET A 79 -10.71 -3.70 9.59
CA MET A 79 -10.26 -4.11 8.27
C MET A 79 -11.38 -4.77 7.47
N ASN A 80 -12.12 -5.71 8.07
CA ASN A 80 -13.19 -6.44 7.39
C ASN A 80 -14.33 -5.50 6.96
N ASN A 81 -14.65 -4.49 7.75
CA ASN A 81 -15.63 -3.47 7.37
C ASN A 81 -15.21 -2.73 6.09
N VAL A 82 -13.92 -2.43 5.93
CA VAL A 82 -13.41 -1.78 4.71
C VAL A 82 -13.30 -2.77 3.53
N ILE A 83 -12.82 -3.99 3.76
CA ILE A 83 -12.69 -5.02 2.70
C ILE A 83 -14.04 -5.42 2.14
N SER A 84 -15.10 -5.46 2.96
CA SER A 84 -16.44 -5.84 2.53
C SER A 84 -17.10 -4.81 1.62
N ASP A 85 -16.62 -3.56 1.61
CA ASP A 85 -17.07 -2.49 0.71
C ASP A 85 -15.89 -1.99 -0.14
N ARG A 86 -15.58 -2.72 -1.21
CA ARG A 86 -14.46 -2.40 -2.10
C ARG A 86 -14.62 -1.04 -2.82
N PRO A 87 -15.83 -0.62 -3.24
CA PRO A 87 -16.05 0.74 -3.72
C PRO A 87 -15.66 1.82 -2.70
N MET A 88 -16.02 1.65 -1.42
CA MET A 88 -15.61 2.56 -0.34
C MET A 88 -14.09 2.54 -0.15
N LEU A 89 -13.46 1.36 -0.11
CA LEU A 89 -12.01 1.22 -0.05
C LEU A 89 -11.32 2.03 -1.17
N GLN A 90 -11.77 1.82 -2.40
CA GLN A 90 -11.22 2.52 -3.58
C GLN A 90 -11.45 4.03 -3.46
N LYS A 91 -12.64 4.49 -3.06
CA LYS A 91 -12.97 5.90 -2.84
C LYS A 91 -12.02 6.54 -1.81
N ARG A 92 -11.76 5.88 -0.67
CA ARG A 92 -10.85 6.37 0.37
C ARG A 92 -9.41 6.49 -0.13
N MET A 93 -8.94 5.54 -0.94
CA MET A 93 -7.63 5.62 -1.59
C MET A 93 -7.54 6.80 -2.57
N LEU A 94 -8.56 7.01 -3.39
CA LEU A 94 -8.60 8.14 -4.33
C LEU A 94 -8.62 9.48 -3.58
N LEU A 95 -9.37 9.59 -2.49
CA LEU A 95 -9.39 10.78 -1.63
C LEU A 95 -8.03 11.04 -0.99
N ALA A 96 -7.32 10.00 -0.54
CA ALA A 96 -5.96 10.12 -0.02
C ALA A 96 -4.97 10.64 -1.08
N ILE A 97 -5.10 10.17 -2.33
CA ILE A 97 -4.29 10.64 -3.46
C ILE A 97 -4.56 12.14 -3.72
N GLU A 98 -5.82 12.55 -3.76
CA GLU A 98 -6.17 13.97 -3.98
C GLU A 98 -5.70 14.86 -2.81
N ALA A 99 -5.81 14.39 -1.57
CA ALA A 99 -5.29 15.10 -0.40
C ALA A 99 -3.76 15.27 -0.48
N ALA A 100 -3.04 14.22 -0.88
CA ALA A 100 -1.59 14.27 -1.07
C ALA A 100 -1.19 15.25 -2.19
N LYS A 101 -1.94 15.28 -3.29
CA LYS A 101 -1.73 16.24 -4.40
C LYS A 101 -1.89 17.70 -3.94
N ALA A 102 -2.89 17.97 -3.12
CA ALA A 102 -3.18 19.33 -2.64
C ALA A 102 -2.05 19.90 -1.76
N GLU A 103 -1.39 19.05 -0.96
CA GLU A 103 -0.32 19.48 -0.05
C GLU A 103 1.04 19.69 -0.74
N ALA A 104 1.30 18.98 -1.79
CA ALA A 104 2.67 18.88 -2.29
C ALA A 104 3.01 19.87 -3.41
N GLY A 105 2.04 20.64 -3.94
CA GLY A 105 2.27 21.35 -5.21
C GLY A 105 2.72 20.40 -6.33
N VAL A 106 2.48 19.11 -6.15
CA VAL A 106 3.07 17.99 -6.89
C VAL A 106 2.50 17.93 -8.28
N ASN A 107 3.39 17.74 -9.23
CA ASN A 107 3.03 17.23 -10.54
C ASN A 107 2.30 15.87 -10.38
N ASN A 108 1.04 15.79 -10.82
CA ASN A 108 0.17 14.62 -10.69
C ASN A 108 0.80 13.30 -11.16
N SER A 109 1.80 13.34 -12.03
CA SER A 109 2.53 12.16 -12.51
C SER A 109 3.59 11.62 -11.53
N LYS A 110 3.84 12.32 -10.40
CA LYS A 110 4.88 11.95 -9.42
C LYS A 110 4.29 11.43 -8.11
N ILE A 111 3.26 10.59 -8.20
CA ILE A 111 2.64 9.93 -7.05
C ILE A 111 2.74 8.42 -7.21
N ALA A 112 3.17 7.75 -6.15
CA ALA A 112 3.14 6.30 -6.05
C ALA A 112 2.51 5.86 -4.72
N GLY A 113 2.04 4.61 -4.65
CA GLY A 113 1.51 4.02 -3.43
C GLY A 113 2.29 2.77 -3.04
N ILE A 114 2.62 2.62 -1.77
CA ILE A 114 3.12 1.35 -1.21
C ILE A 114 2.18 0.88 -0.12
N GLY A 115 1.95 -0.42 -0.01
CA GLY A 115 1.04 -0.97 1.00
C GLY A 115 1.51 -2.30 1.54
N PHE A 116 1.20 -2.56 2.80
CA PHE A 116 1.65 -3.74 3.54
C PHE A 116 0.44 -4.58 3.97
N CYS A 117 0.43 -5.90 3.74
CA CYS A 117 -0.68 -6.79 4.10
C CYS A 117 -2.02 -6.29 3.48
N PHE A 118 -2.97 -5.85 4.31
CA PHE A 118 -4.20 -5.17 3.89
C PHE A 118 -3.93 -3.98 2.96
N GLY A 119 -2.93 -3.15 3.28
CA GLY A 119 -2.52 -2.05 2.42
C GLY A 119 -2.02 -2.50 1.06
N GLY A 120 -1.41 -3.68 0.97
CA GLY A 120 -1.01 -4.30 -0.29
C GLY A 120 -2.21 -4.60 -1.20
N LEU A 121 -3.33 -5.05 -0.62
CA LEU A 121 -4.61 -5.18 -1.33
C LEU A 121 -5.16 -3.81 -1.75
N CYS A 122 -5.10 -2.81 -0.86
CA CYS A 122 -5.62 -1.47 -1.14
C CYS A 122 -4.92 -0.81 -2.33
N VAL A 123 -3.58 -0.90 -2.42
CA VAL A 123 -2.84 -0.31 -3.56
C VAL A 123 -3.10 -1.06 -4.85
N LEU A 124 -3.28 -2.39 -4.81
CA LEU A 124 -3.69 -3.15 -6.00
C LEU A 124 -5.08 -2.74 -6.46
N ASP A 125 -6.04 -2.54 -5.55
CA ASP A 125 -7.37 -2.04 -5.89
C ASP A 125 -7.34 -0.63 -6.46
N THR A 126 -6.47 0.22 -5.92
CA THR A 126 -6.24 1.56 -6.49
C THR A 126 -5.79 1.47 -7.95
N ALA A 127 -4.80 0.61 -8.25
CA ALA A 127 -4.35 0.40 -9.63
C ALA A 127 -5.47 -0.14 -10.52
N ARG A 128 -6.28 -1.08 -10.03
CA ARG A 128 -7.44 -1.68 -10.71
C ARG A 128 -8.53 -0.67 -11.10
N THR A 129 -8.62 0.48 -10.42
CA THR A 129 -9.55 1.55 -10.84
C THR A 129 -9.14 2.19 -12.16
N GLY A 130 -7.91 1.99 -12.63
CA GLY A 130 -7.37 2.64 -13.82
C GLY A 130 -6.94 4.09 -13.60
N ILE A 131 -6.82 4.53 -12.33
CA ILE A 131 -6.31 5.87 -12.00
C ILE A 131 -4.91 6.08 -12.57
N ASP A 132 -4.64 7.31 -12.96
CA ASP A 132 -3.35 7.73 -13.50
C ASP A 132 -2.40 8.17 -12.37
N ILE A 133 -1.72 7.19 -11.76
CA ILE A 133 -0.59 7.36 -10.84
C ILE A 133 0.60 6.59 -11.36
N ALA A 134 1.81 6.96 -10.94
CA ALA A 134 3.05 6.42 -11.52
C ALA A 134 3.22 4.91 -11.24
N GLY A 135 2.91 4.47 -10.03
CA GLY A 135 3.04 3.06 -9.69
C GLY A 135 2.54 2.69 -8.30
N VAL A 136 2.39 1.38 -8.09
CA VAL A 136 2.01 0.80 -6.79
C VAL A 136 2.93 -0.36 -6.42
N VAL A 137 3.20 -0.50 -5.11
CA VAL A 137 3.98 -1.62 -4.56
C VAL A 137 3.19 -2.33 -3.47
N SER A 138 2.92 -3.61 -3.67
CA SER A 138 2.22 -4.47 -2.71
C SER A 138 3.22 -5.36 -1.97
N PHE A 139 3.43 -5.12 -0.67
CA PHE A 139 4.23 -5.99 0.21
C PHE A 139 3.32 -7.01 0.90
N HIS A 140 3.58 -8.29 0.70
CA HIS A 140 2.79 -9.40 1.26
C HIS A 140 1.28 -9.11 1.29
N GLY A 141 0.77 -8.54 0.19
CA GLY A 141 -0.65 -8.22 0.04
C GLY A 141 -1.49 -9.43 -0.30
N ILE A 142 -2.80 -9.28 -0.13
CA ILE A 142 -3.80 -10.24 -0.57
C ILE A 142 -4.29 -9.85 -1.97
N PHE A 143 -4.56 -10.81 -2.86
CA PHE A 143 -4.76 -10.55 -4.29
C PHE A 143 -6.21 -10.60 -4.77
N ASN A 144 -7.17 -10.86 -3.88
CA ASN A 144 -8.59 -10.99 -4.22
C ASN A 144 -9.10 -9.79 -5.02
N LYS A 145 -9.73 -10.08 -6.16
CA LYS A 145 -10.34 -9.06 -7.01
C LYS A 145 -11.54 -8.38 -6.34
N PRO A 146 -11.77 -7.08 -6.57
CA PRO A 146 -12.93 -6.37 -6.01
C PRO A 146 -14.25 -6.66 -6.74
N GLY A 147 -14.23 -7.17 -7.98
CA GLY A 147 -15.41 -7.50 -8.78
C GLY A 147 -16.07 -6.30 -9.47
N ASN A 148 -15.66 -5.08 -9.19
CA ASN A 148 -16.20 -3.84 -9.78
C ASN A 148 -15.23 -3.15 -10.75
N THR A 149 -14.13 -3.78 -11.09
CA THR A 149 -13.07 -3.21 -11.96
C THR A 149 -12.77 -4.09 -13.18
N ASP A 150 -13.59 -5.09 -13.43
CA ASP A 150 -13.41 -6.00 -14.56
C ASP A 150 -13.42 -5.24 -15.89
N GLY A 151 -12.42 -5.49 -16.72
CA GLY A 151 -12.24 -4.83 -18.01
C GLY A 151 -11.54 -3.47 -17.96
N ASN A 152 -11.23 -2.94 -16.79
CA ASN A 152 -10.42 -1.74 -16.67
C ASN A 152 -8.98 -2.00 -17.11
N LYS A 153 -8.37 -1.02 -17.77
CA LYS A 153 -6.91 -1.01 -18.00
C LYS A 153 -6.21 -0.45 -16.76
N ILE A 154 -5.12 -1.07 -16.39
CA ILE A 154 -4.27 -0.59 -15.29
C ILE A 154 -3.16 0.26 -15.88
N LYS A 155 -3.17 1.56 -15.56
CA LYS A 155 -2.18 2.53 -16.04
C LYS A 155 -0.93 2.57 -15.15
N ALA A 156 -1.13 2.41 -13.83
CA ALA A 156 -0.03 2.39 -12.88
C ALA A 156 0.90 1.20 -13.14
N LYS A 157 2.22 1.40 -13.04
CA LYS A 157 3.14 0.25 -12.95
C LYS A 157 2.92 -0.48 -11.64
N VAL A 158 3.08 -1.80 -11.63
CA VAL A 158 2.77 -2.65 -10.48
C VAL A 158 3.98 -3.48 -10.07
N LEU A 159 4.41 -3.35 -8.81
CA LEU A 159 5.39 -4.25 -8.20
C LEU A 159 4.73 -5.01 -7.04
N VAL A 160 4.83 -6.34 -7.08
CA VAL A 160 4.37 -7.21 -6.00
C VAL A 160 5.56 -7.92 -5.36
N LEU A 161 5.65 -7.82 -4.03
CA LEU A 161 6.72 -8.37 -3.20
C LEU A 161 6.10 -9.42 -2.27
N HIS A 162 6.19 -10.69 -2.67
CA HIS A 162 5.41 -11.79 -2.12
C HIS A 162 6.30 -12.80 -1.37
N GLY A 163 5.84 -13.24 -0.20
CA GLY A 163 6.42 -14.40 0.49
C GLY A 163 5.93 -15.70 -0.16
N ASN A 164 6.84 -16.50 -0.73
CA ASN A 164 6.45 -17.69 -1.49
C ASN A 164 5.68 -18.74 -0.66
N ASP A 165 5.91 -18.75 0.65
CA ASP A 165 5.31 -19.71 1.58
C ASP A 165 4.16 -19.06 2.39
N ASP A 166 3.61 -17.94 1.89
CA ASP A 166 2.47 -17.24 2.50
C ASP A 166 1.19 -18.08 2.37
N PRO A 167 0.62 -18.62 3.47
CA PRO A 167 -0.56 -19.46 3.40
C PRO A 167 -1.85 -18.69 3.05
N MET A 168 -1.84 -17.36 3.19
CA MET A 168 -2.98 -16.50 2.84
C MET A 168 -3.07 -16.27 1.33
N VAL A 169 -1.99 -16.52 0.59
CA VAL A 169 -1.89 -16.29 -0.85
C VAL A 169 -1.24 -17.47 -1.54
N PRO A 170 -2.00 -18.52 -1.85
CA PRO A 170 -1.46 -19.71 -2.53
C PRO A 170 -0.97 -19.37 -3.93
N HIS A 171 -0.13 -20.21 -4.50
CA HIS A 171 0.45 -20.02 -5.83
C HIS A 171 -0.60 -19.85 -6.95
N SER A 172 -1.80 -20.41 -6.77
CA SER A 172 -2.94 -20.15 -7.70
C SER A 172 -3.31 -18.69 -7.78
N ASP A 173 -3.27 -17.97 -6.66
CA ASP A 173 -3.65 -16.57 -6.57
C ASP A 173 -2.54 -15.68 -7.15
N VAL A 174 -1.28 -16.06 -6.96
CA VAL A 174 -0.12 -15.40 -7.62
C VAL A 174 -0.26 -15.50 -9.14
N ASN A 175 -0.53 -16.71 -9.65
CA ASN A 175 -0.77 -16.92 -11.08
C ASN A 175 -2.03 -16.20 -11.58
N GLY A 176 -3.08 -16.16 -10.76
CA GLY A 176 -4.32 -15.43 -11.04
C GLY A 176 -4.06 -13.93 -11.21
N LEU A 177 -3.30 -13.33 -10.28
CA LEU A 177 -2.91 -11.92 -10.35
C LEU A 177 -2.05 -11.62 -11.59
N ALA A 178 -1.05 -12.48 -11.89
CA ALA A 178 -0.20 -12.32 -13.07
C ALA A 178 -1.01 -12.30 -14.37
N ASN A 179 -1.99 -13.21 -14.49
CA ASN A 179 -2.91 -13.25 -15.63
C ASN A 179 -3.80 -12.00 -15.69
N GLU A 180 -4.33 -11.57 -14.55
CA GLU A 180 -5.15 -10.36 -14.45
C GLU A 180 -4.39 -9.12 -14.91
N LEU A 181 -3.20 -8.89 -14.36
CA LEU A 181 -2.37 -7.73 -14.71
C LEU A 181 -1.99 -7.72 -16.19
N THR A 182 -1.71 -8.90 -16.77
CA THR A 182 -1.44 -9.04 -18.20
C THR A 182 -2.68 -8.69 -19.04
N GLN A 183 -3.87 -9.19 -18.66
CA GLN A 183 -5.12 -8.88 -19.36
C GLN A 183 -5.51 -7.40 -19.23
N ALA A 184 -5.19 -6.77 -18.10
CA ALA A 184 -5.41 -5.34 -17.88
C ALA A 184 -4.35 -4.44 -18.54
N GLU A 185 -3.44 -5.01 -19.34
CA GLU A 185 -2.36 -4.31 -20.06
C GLU A 185 -1.41 -3.54 -19.11
N ALA A 186 -1.25 -3.99 -17.86
CA ALA A 186 -0.35 -3.37 -16.90
C ALA A 186 1.14 -3.65 -17.23
N ASP A 187 2.01 -2.73 -16.85
CA ASP A 187 3.45 -3.00 -16.68
C ASP A 187 3.65 -3.50 -15.25
N TRP A 188 4.04 -4.77 -15.08
CA TRP A 188 4.04 -5.41 -13.78
C TRP A 188 5.24 -6.33 -13.52
N GLN A 189 5.58 -6.47 -12.24
CA GLN A 189 6.59 -7.40 -11.74
C GLN A 189 6.06 -8.09 -10.46
N ILE A 190 6.35 -9.38 -10.30
CA ILE A 190 6.10 -10.14 -9.07
C ILE A 190 7.42 -10.78 -8.64
N HIS A 191 7.92 -10.42 -7.45
CA HIS A 191 9.08 -11.03 -6.82
C HIS A 191 8.60 -11.96 -5.70
N ALA A 192 8.83 -13.26 -5.85
CA ALA A 192 8.54 -14.26 -4.82
C ALA A 192 9.81 -14.59 -4.04
N TYR A 193 9.76 -14.45 -2.72
CA TYR A 193 10.86 -14.75 -1.80
C TYR A 193 10.67 -16.14 -1.20
N GLY A 194 11.55 -17.08 -1.55
CA GLY A 194 11.50 -18.45 -1.01
C GLY A 194 11.72 -18.48 0.50
N SER A 195 11.15 -19.49 1.17
CA SER A 195 11.21 -19.67 2.64
C SER A 195 10.74 -18.42 3.41
N THR A 196 9.74 -17.74 2.88
CA THR A 196 9.24 -16.47 3.39
C THR A 196 7.71 -16.53 3.43
N SER A 197 7.14 -16.28 4.62
CA SER A 197 5.70 -16.27 4.87
C SER A 197 5.09 -14.87 4.83
N HIS A 198 3.85 -14.71 5.31
CA HIS A 198 3.18 -13.41 5.44
C HIS A 198 3.90 -12.49 6.44
N ALA A 199 3.67 -11.17 6.35
CA ALA A 199 4.18 -10.15 7.26
C ALA A 199 5.73 -10.11 7.40
N PHE A 200 6.47 -10.60 6.41
CA PHE A 200 7.94 -10.72 6.46
C PHE A 200 8.69 -9.39 6.65
N THR A 201 8.03 -8.24 6.49
CA THR A 201 8.61 -6.91 6.74
C THR A 201 8.38 -6.39 8.15
N ASN A 202 7.55 -7.06 8.95
CA ASN A 202 7.23 -6.66 10.32
C ASN A 202 8.14 -7.40 11.31
N LYS A 203 9.03 -6.67 11.98
CA LYS A 203 10.00 -7.24 12.94
C LYS A 203 9.35 -7.90 14.16
N GLU A 204 8.11 -7.51 14.49
CA GLU A 204 7.33 -8.07 15.60
C GLU A 204 6.52 -9.31 15.19
N ALA A 205 6.48 -9.65 13.89
CA ALA A 205 5.75 -10.83 13.43
C ALA A 205 6.49 -12.11 13.85
N ASN A 206 5.88 -12.87 14.77
CA ASN A 206 6.44 -14.10 15.32
C ASN A 206 5.33 -15.13 15.61
N SER A 207 4.54 -15.46 14.59
CA SER A 207 3.49 -16.49 14.64
C SER A 207 3.61 -17.41 13.43
N PRO A 208 4.71 -18.17 13.32
CA PRO A 208 5.00 -19.01 12.15
C PRO A 208 3.94 -20.11 11.94
N GLU A 209 3.27 -20.57 13.00
CA GLU A 209 2.15 -21.51 12.92
C GLU A 209 0.91 -20.93 12.22
N MET A 210 0.78 -19.60 12.22
CA MET A 210 -0.23 -18.85 11.47
C MET A 210 0.28 -18.37 10.11
N GLY A 211 1.51 -18.72 9.74
CA GLY A 211 2.15 -18.27 8.51
C GLY A 211 2.57 -16.80 8.52
N MET A 212 2.82 -16.23 9.70
CA MET A 212 3.28 -14.85 9.87
C MET A 212 4.62 -14.81 10.59
N ALA A 213 5.68 -14.45 9.89
CA ALA A 213 7.01 -14.36 10.48
C ALA A 213 7.90 -13.32 9.78
N TYR A 214 8.66 -12.59 10.58
CA TYR A 214 9.70 -11.70 10.06
C TYR A 214 10.79 -12.48 9.34
N ASN A 215 11.21 -11.99 8.17
CA ASN A 215 12.35 -12.51 7.44
C ASN A 215 13.29 -11.37 7.06
N PRO A 216 14.47 -11.22 7.74
CA PRO A 216 15.35 -10.06 7.56
C PRO A 216 15.93 -9.96 6.14
N ASP A 217 16.14 -11.09 5.46
CA ASP A 217 16.65 -11.09 4.10
C ASP A 217 15.58 -10.69 3.09
N ALA A 218 14.36 -11.19 3.25
CA ALA A 218 13.23 -10.81 2.40
C ALA A 218 12.85 -9.33 2.62
N ASP A 219 12.83 -8.85 3.88
CA ASP A 219 12.61 -7.44 4.22
C ASP A 219 13.63 -6.54 3.51
N ARG A 220 14.93 -6.81 3.69
CA ARG A 220 16.00 -6.04 3.05
C ARG A 220 15.93 -6.07 1.50
N ARG A 221 15.68 -7.25 0.92
CA ARG A 221 15.62 -7.43 -0.55
C ARG A 221 14.40 -6.74 -1.14
N SER A 222 13.24 -6.88 -0.50
CA SER A 222 11.99 -6.25 -0.94
C SER A 222 12.05 -4.72 -0.83
N TRP A 223 12.65 -4.20 0.24
CA TRP A 223 12.88 -2.77 0.40
C TRP A 223 13.75 -2.21 -0.73
N LYS A 224 14.84 -2.92 -1.08
CA LYS A 224 15.68 -2.53 -2.21
C LYS A 224 14.90 -2.55 -3.53
N SER A 225 14.13 -3.60 -3.79
CA SER A 225 13.31 -3.71 -5.01
C SER A 225 12.30 -2.57 -5.10
N MET A 226 11.63 -2.22 -4.00
CA MET A 226 10.74 -1.07 -3.93
C MET A 226 11.46 0.25 -4.20
N THR A 227 12.65 0.45 -3.61
CA THR A 227 13.43 1.67 -3.81
C THR A 227 13.85 1.84 -5.28
N ASP A 228 14.33 0.76 -5.92
CA ASP A 228 14.69 0.77 -7.33
C ASP A 228 13.45 1.06 -8.21
N PHE A 229 12.31 0.46 -7.89
CA PHE A 229 11.04 0.70 -8.59
C PHE A 229 10.54 2.15 -8.43
N LEU A 230 10.55 2.70 -7.22
CA LEU A 230 10.15 4.09 -6.99
C LEU A 230 11.04 5.06 -7.77
N LYS A 231 12.36 4.79 -7.82
CA LYS A 231 13.28 5.59 -8.62
C LYS A 231 12.97 5.54 -10.12
N GLU A 232 12.51 4.39 -10.62
CA GLU A 232 12.09 4.25 -12.02
C GLU A 232 10.82 5.06 -12.33
N VAL A 233 9.81 5.01 -11.44
CA VAL A 233 8.47 5.52 -11.76
C VAL A 233 8.26 6.99 -11.36
N ILE A 234 8.95 7.49 -10.33
CA ILE A 234 8.79 8.86 -9.80
C ILE A 234 10.11 9.61 -9.53
N GLY A 235 11.25 8.99 -9.75
CA GLY A 235 12.57 9.59 -9.51
C GLY A 235 12.98 10.70 -10.48
#